data_3493ad1f068c8402f5fa82723a84bca6
#
_entry.id   3493ad1f068c8402f5fa82723a84bca6
#
_cell.length_a   1.000
_cell.length_b   1.000
_cell.length_c   1.000
_cell.angle_alpha   90.00
_cell.angle_beta   90.00
_cell.angle_gamma   90.00
#
_symmetry.space_group_name_H-M   'P 1'
#
loop_
_entity.id
_entity.type
_entity.pdbx_description
1 polymer ?
#
loop_
_entity_poly.entity_id
_entity_poly.type
_entity_poly.pdbx_seq_one_letter_code
_entity_poly.pdbx_strand_id
1 'polypeptide(L)'
;MLIVIGGLPATGKTTLSRLLAGRLGAVHVRIDTIEQAIVRSGLASQPLGPAGYAVGYALAEDHLRQGFTVIAESVNPLAVTRDAWREVGVRAGVRVAEVEVTCSDRDEHRHRVTSRSTDIPDLRLPAWSEVVGREYEPWERDHITVDTAGRTPEAALEALLEALIREGDGHLS
;
A
#
# COMPACT_ATOMS: atom_id res chain seq x y z
N MET A 1 9.39 5.25 -11.27
CA MET A 1 9.60 4.33 -10.13
C MET A 1 8.25 3.88 -9.61
N LEU A 2 8.11 2.62 -9.22
CA LEU A 2 6.93 2.08 -8.54
C LEU A 2 7.28 1.83 -7.06
N ILE A 3 6.46 2.34 -6.13
CA ILE A 3 6.55 2.08 -4.69
C ILE A 3 5.29 1.32 -4.28
N VAL A 4 5.45 0.07 -3.88
CA VAL A 4 4.34 -0.81 -3.48
C VAL A 4 4.24 -0.82 -1.96
N ILE A 5 3.17 -0.27 -1.42
CA ILE A 5 2.94 -0.18 0.03
C ILE A 5 1.88 -1.20 0.45
N GLY A 6 2.32 -2.17 1.26
CA GLY A 6 1.49 -3.20 1.87
C GLY A 6 1.42 -3.10 3.39
N GLY A 7 0.61 -3.96 4.00
CA GLY A 7 0.44 -4.05 5.46
C GLY A 7 -1.02 -4.22 5.88
N LEU A 8 -1.24 -4.66 7.10
CA LEU A 8 -2.59 -4.86 7.65
C LEU A 8 -3.40 -3.56 7.73
N PRO A 9 -4.73 -3.64 7.79
CA PRO A 9 -5.57 -2.46 8.02
C PRO A 9 -5.16 -1.69 9.29
N ALA A 10 -5.21 -0.35 9.23
CA ALA A 10 -4.87 0.59 10.32
C ALA A 10 -3.39 0.63 10.77
N THR A 11 -2.45 0.07 9.99
CA THR A 11 -1.01 0.23 10.25
C THR A 11 -0.45 1.61 9.85
N GLY A 12 -1.24 2.50 9.26
CA GLY A 12 -0.79 3.84 8.86
C GLY A 12 -0.45 4.00 7.38
N LYS A 13 -0.63 2.95 6.54
CA LYS A 13 -0.34 2.96 5.10
C LYS A 13 -0.86 4.20 4.37
N THR A 14 -2.15 4.48 4.49
CA THR A 14 -2.80 5.58 3.75
C THR A 14 -2.23 6.94 4.12
N THR A 15 -1.97 7.18 5.40
CA THR A 15 -1.35 8.41 5.87
C THR A 15 0.06 8.55 5.29
N LEU A 16 0.84 7.49 5.40
CA LEU A 16 2.22 7.46 4.88
C LEU A 16 2.26 7.62 3.36
N SER A 17 1.39 6.89 2.63
CA SER A 17 1.29 6.99 1.17
C SER A 17 0.94 8.40 0.70
N ARG A 18 0.03 9.09 1.38
CA ARG A 18 -0.36 10.47 1.05
C ARG A 18 0.77 11.47 1.29
N LEU A 19 1.44 11.36 2.43
CA LEU A 19 2.60 12.21 2.73
C LEU A 19 3.72 11.98 1.71
N LEU A 20 4.02 10.72 1.41
CA LEU A 20 5.02 10.35 0.42
C LEU A 20 4.64 10.85 -0.99
N ALA A 21 3.38 10.71 -1.39
CA ALA A 21 2.89 11.21 -2.68
C ALA A 21 3.04 12.72 -2.80
N GLY A 22 2.69 13.47 -1.75
CA GLY A 22 2.90 14.92 -1.70
C GLY A 22 4.38 15.31 -1.77
N ARG A 23 5.26 14.56 -1.08
CA ARG A 23 6.69 14.83 -1.06
C ARG A 23 7.38 14.56 -2.40
N LEU A 24 6.95 13.53 -3.14
CA LEU A 24 7.56 13.09 -4.39
C LEU A 24 6.83 13.62 -5.64
N GLY A 25 5.68 14.26 -5.51
CA GLY A 25 4.83 14.58 -6.65
C GLY A 25 4.33 13.32 -7.36
N ALA A 26 4.10 12.24 -6.62
CA ALA A 26 3.78 10.92 -7.17
C ALA A 26 2.27 10.70 -7.30
N VAL A 27 1.87 9.83 -8.23
CA VAL A 27 0.49 9.36 -8.36
C VAL A 27 0.21 8.31 -7.30
N HIS A 28 -0.84 8.52 -6.49
CA HIS A 28 -1.26 7.58 -5.46
C HIS A 28 -2.42 6.70 -5.98
N VAL A 29 -2.14 5.42 -6.21
CA VAL A 29 -3.12 4.41 -6.61
C VAL A 29 -3.51 3.59 -5.38
N ARG A 30 -4.73 3.81 -4.88
CA ARG A 30 -5.25 3.14 -3.68
C ARG A 30 -6.33 2.14 -4.07
N ILE A 31 -6.08 0.85 -3.80
CA ILE A 31 -6.98 -0.24 -4.21
C ILE A 31 -8.35 -0.13 -3.52
N ASP A 32 -8.41 0.18 -2.23
CA ASP A 32 -9.69 0.38 -1.53
C ASP A 32 -10.58 1.44 -2.20
N THR A 33 -10.00 2.51 -2.75
CA THR A 33 -10.74 3.55 -3.48
C THR A 33 -11.33 3.01 -4.78
N ILE A 34 -10.55 2.22 -5.52
CA ILE A 34 -10.99 1.59 -6.78
C ILE A 34 -12.12 0.60 -6.49
N GLU A 35 -11.92 -0.28 -5.52
CA GLU A 35 -12.91 -1.30 -5.15
C GLU A 35 -14.23 -0.67 -4.71
N GLN A 36 -14.17 0.35 -3.85
CA GLN A 36 -15.38 1.03 -3.40
C GLN A 36 -16.07 1.81 -4.53
N ALA A 37 -15.33 2.36 -5.47
CA ALA A 37 -15.92 3.00 -6.66
C ALA A 37 -16.67 2.00 -7.54
N ILE A 38 -16.13 0.79 -7.73
CA ILE A 38 -16.79 -0.30 -8.47
C ILE A 38 -18.10 -0.70 -7.78
N VAL A 39 -18.07 -0.88 -6.44
CA VAL A 39 -19.28 -1.22 -5.67
C VAL A 39 -20.34 -0.12 -5.78
N ARG A 40 -19.95 1.13 -5.61
CA ARG A 40 -20.88 2.28 -5.67
C ARG A 40 -21.44 2.53 -7.06
N SER A 41 -20.76 2.10 -8.12
CA SER A 41 -21.29 2.18 -9.49
C SER A 41 -22.46 1.23 -9.74
N GLY A 42 -22.69 0.25 -8.85
CA GLY A 42 -23.70 -0.80 -9.01
C GLY A 42 -23.33 -1.88 -10.03
N LEU A 43 -22.12 -1.84 -10.61
CA LEU A 43 -21.67 -2.84 -11.60
C LEU A 43 -21.29 -4.18 -10.96
N ALA A 44 -20.88 -4.16 -9.71
CA ALA A 44 -20.53 -5.36 -8.94
C ALA A 44 -20.79 -5.15 -7.44
N SER A 45 -20.91 -6.28 -6.72
CA SER A 45 -21.04 -6.31 -5.25
C SER A 45 -19.82 -6.98 -4.63
N GLN A 46 -19.59 -6.77 -3.34
CA GLN A 46 -18.56 -7.50 -2.59
C GLN A 46 -18.91 -9.00 -2.48
N PRO A 47 -17.91 -9.91 -2.54
CA PRO A 47 -16.48 -9.64 -2.76
C PRO A 47 -16.15 -9.43 -4.25
N LEU A 48 -15.30 -8.45 -4.56
CA LEU A 48 -14.89 -8.11 -5.93
C LEU A 48 -13.83 -9.05 -6.51
N GLY A 49 -13.29 -9.96 -5.69
CA GLY A 49 -12.14 -10.79 -6.10
C GLY A 49 -10.95 -9.92 -6.54
N PRO A 50 -10.29 -10.24 -7.65
CA PRO A 50 -9.11 -9.52 -8.11
C PRO A 50 -9.41 -8.22 -8.89
N ALA A 51 -10.68 -7.82 -9.06
CA ALA A 51 -11.04 -6.73 -9.98
C ALA A 51 -10.39 -5.39 -9.61
N GLY A 52 -10.38 -5.02 -8.31
CA GLY A 52 -9.74 -3.79 -7.85
C GLY A 52 -8.24 -3.77 -8.13
N TYR A 53 -7.58 -4.90 -7.90
CA TYR A 53 -6.15 -5.04 -8.21
C TYR A 53 -5.88 -4.97 -9.71
N ALA A 54 -6.67 -5.64 -10.55
CA ALA A 54 -6.49 -5.61 -12.00
C ALA A 54 -6.58 -4.17 -12.55
N VAL A 55 -7.55 -3.39 -12.08
CA VAL A 55 -7.66 -1.96 -12.44
C VAL A 55 -6.47 -1.17 -11.91
N GLY A 56 -6.04 -1.42 -10.66
CA GLY A 56 -4.90 -0.76 -10.05
C GLY A 56 -3.60 -1.01 -10.81
N TYR A 57 -3.34 -2.26 -11.22
CA TYR A 57 -2.17 -2.63 -12.03
C TYR A 57 -2.16 -1.88 -13.37
N ALA A 58 -3.28 -1.84 -14.06
CA ALA A 58 -3.39 -1.16 -15.36
C ALA A 58 -3.14 0.36 -15.22
N LEU A 59 -3.76 1.01 -14.25
CA LEU A 59 -3.56 2.44 -13.98
C LEU A 59 -2.11 2.74 -13.60
N ALA A 60 -1.51 1.93 -12.74
CA ALA A 60 -0.13 2.13 -12.33
C ALA A 60 0.82 2.00 -13.52
N GLU A 61 0.66 0.96 -14.36
CA GLU A 61 1.48 0.75 -15.54
C GLU A 61 1.39 1.91 -16.52
N ASP A 62 0.18 2.43 -16.77
CA ASP A 62 -0.04 3.58 -17.66
C ASP A 62 0.69 4.84 -17.15
N HIS A 63 0.54 5.19 -15.87
CA HIS A 63 1.24 6.32 -15.28
C HIS A 63 2.77 6.17 -15.26
N LEU A 64 3.27 4.96 -14.97
CA LEU A 64 4.71 4.68 -14.98
C LEU A 64 5.29 4.87 -16.39
N ARG A 65 4.60 4.44 -17.44
CA ARG A 65 5.02 4.64 -18.84
C ARG A 65 5.02 6.11 -19.25
N GLN A 66 4.20 6.94 -18.62
CA GLN A 66 4.21 8.39 -18.79
C GLN A 66 5.34 9.10 -18.01
N GLY A 67 6.15 8.34 -17.25
CA GLY A 67 7.28 8.86 -16.49
C GLY A 67 6.97 9.29 -15.06
N PHE A 68 5.74 9.07 -14.57
CA PHE A 68 5.40 9.39 -13.19
C PHE A 68 5.97 8.35 -12.22
N THR A 69 6.27 8.79 -11.01
CA THR A 69 6.40 7.90 -9.86
C THR A 69 5.00 7.49 -9.41
N VAL A 70 4.79 6.21 -9.14
CA VAL A 70 3.51 5.67 -8.66
C VAL A 70 3.69 5.04 -7.29
N ILE A 71 2.78 5.36 -6.38
CA ILE A 71 2.64 4.71 -5.07
C ILE A 71 1.38 3.86 -5.13
N ALA A 72 1.54 2.53 -5.09
CA ALA A 72 0.46 1.57 -5.09
C ALA A 72 0.17 1.13 -3.65
N GLU A 73 -1.01 1.46 -3.13
CA GLU A 73 -1.42 1.14 -1.76
C GLU A 73 -2.52 0.08 -1.74
N SER A 74 -2.27 -0.98 -0.99
CA SER A 74 -3.25 -2.03 -0.69
C SER A 74 -2.84 -2.80 0.57
N VAL A 75 -3.63 -3.78 1.01
CA VAL A 75 -3.22 -4.69 2.08
C VAL A 75 -2.08 -5.59 1.61
N ASN A 76 -2.08 -6.02 0.34
CA ASN A 76 -1.09 -6.92 -0.27
C ASN A 76 -0.83 -8.19 0.56
N PRO A 77 -1.87 -8.93 0.95
CA PRO A 77 -1.73 -9.99 1.94
C PRO A 77 -1.04 -11.25 1.39
N LEU A 78 -1.07 -11.46 0.07
CA LEU A 78 -0.60 -12.67 -0.59
C LEU A 78 0.62 -12.39 -1.47
N ALA A 79 1.53 -13.34 -1.56
CA ALA A 79 2.71 -13.26 -2.42
C ALA A 79 2.33 -12.99 -3.88
N VAL A 80 1.28 -13.64 -4.38
CA VAL A 80 0.79 -13.47 -5.77
C VAL A 80 0.40 -12.01 -6.07
N THR A 81 -0.15 -11.26 -5.12
CA THR A 81 -0.48 -9.85 -5.35
C THR A 81 0.76 -8.96 -5.35
N ARG A 82 1.75 -9.28 -4.52
CA ARG A 82 3.06 -8.61 -4.49
C ARG A 82 3.85 -8.87 -5.76
N ASP A 83 3.84 -10.12 -6.25
CA ASP A 83 4.46 -10.50 -7.52
C ASP A 83 3.84 -9.77 -8.70
N ALA A 84 2.51 -9.67 -8.74
CA ALA A 84 1.82 -8.95 -9.81
C ALA A 84 2.19 -7.45 -9.83
N TRP A 85 2.40 -6.81 -8.67
CA TRP A 85 2.92 -5.43 -8.61
C TRP A 85 4.35 -5.34 -9.17
N ARG A 86 5.23 -6.28 -8.82
CA ARG A 86 6.58 -6.31 -9.41
C ARG A 86 6.55 -6.44 -10.92
N GLU A 87 5.68 -7.31 -11.44
CA GLU A 87 5.49 -7.47 -12.88
C GLU A 87 5.06 -6.15 -13.56
N VAL A 88 4.23 -5.33 -12.91
CA VAL A 88 3.88 -3.99 -13.40
C VAL A 88 5.15 -3.14 -13.60
N GLY A 89 6.02 -3.09 -12.59
CA GLY A 89 7.27 -2.33 -12.68
C GLY A 89 8.21 -2.86 -13.76
N VAL A 90 8.34 -4.20 -13.87
CA VAL A 90 9.15 -4.85 -14.92
C VAL A 90 8.63 -4.48 -16.31
N ARG A 91 7.33 -4.61 -16.56
CA ARG A 91 6.73 -4.24 -17.85
C ARG A 91 6.84 -2.74 -18.18
N ALA A 92 6.84 -1.89 -17.16
CA ALA A 92 7.05 -0.45 -17.33
C ALA A 92 8.55 -0.07 -17.42
N GLY A 93 9.48 -1.00 -17.20
CA GLY A 93 10.93 -0.74 -17.24
C GLY A 93 11.41 0.17 -16.12
N VAL A 94 10.78 0.12 -14.92
CA VAL A 94 11.11 0.99 -13.80
C VAL A 94 11.53 0.21 -12.57
N ARG A 95 12.30 0.86 -11.68
CA ARG A 95 12.62 0.32 -10.36
C ARG A 95 11.34 0.13 -9.55
N VAL A 96 11.28 -0.98 -8.80
CA VAL A 96 10.22 -1.29 -7.84
C VAL A 96 10.82 -1.29 -6.43
N ALA A 97 10.22 -0.55 -5.51
CA ALA A 97 10.47 -0.64 -4.08
C ALA A 97 9.25 -1.26 -3.39
N GLU A 98 9.48 -2.32 -2.63
CA GLU A 98 8.44 -2.99 -1.85
C GLU A 98 8.53 -2.53 -0.40
N VAL A 99 7.40 -2.09 0.18
CA VAL A 99 7.34 -1.50 1.53
C VAL A 99 6.25 -2.18 2.34
N GLU A 100 6.61 -2.79 3.45
CA GLU A 100 5.66 -3.29 4.44
C GLU A 100 5.52 -2.28 5.58
N VAL A 101 4.29 -1.79 5.80
CA VAL A 101 3.96 -0.90 6.91
C VAL A 101 3.32 -1.70 8.03
N THR A 102 3.98 -1.70 9.18
CA THR A 102 3.56 -2.43 10.38
C THR A 102 3.17 -1.47 11.52
N CYS A 103 2.55 -2.02 12.55
CA CYS A 103 2.38 -1.39 13.85
C CYS A 103 2.66 -2.47 14.88
N SER A 104 3.89 -2.51 15.40
CA SER A 104 4.39 -3.59 16.27
C SER A 104 3.73 -3.58 17.64
N ASP A 105 3.27 -2.43 18.13
CA ASP A 105 2.48 -2.33 19.35
C ASP A 105 1.04 -2.79 19.08
N ARG A 106 0.69 -3.95 19.65
CA ARG A 106 -0.60 -4.59 19.43
C ARG A 106 -1.78 -3.80 20.01
N ASP A 107 -1.57 -3.15 21.14
CA ASP A 107 -2.64 -2.37 21.81
C ASP A 107 -2.88 -1.07 21.04
N GLU A 108 -1.82 -0.40 20.60
CA GLU A 108 -1.92 0.75 19.71
C GLU A 108 -2.59 0.37 18.38
N HIS A 109 -2.20 -0.73 17.75
CA HIS A 109 -2.80 -1.20 16.51
C HIS A 109 -4.29 -1.49 16.69
N ARG A 110 -4.67 -2.19 17.77
CA ARG A 110 -6.07 -2.44 18.12
C ARG A 110 -6.85 -1.15 18.33
N HIS A 111 -6.28 -0.20 19.06
CA HIS A 111 -6.89 1.11 19.27
C HIS A 111 -7.13 1.82 17.92
N ARG A 112 -6.13 1.87 17.04
CA ARG A 112 -6.24 2.46 15.70
C ARG A 112 -7.33 1.79 14.87
N VAL A 113 -7.44 0.45 14.88
CA VAL A 113 -8.49 -0.28 14.15
C VAL A 113 -9.88 0.11 14.64
N THR A 114 -10.07 0.25 15.97
CA THR A 114 -11.39 0.50 16.57
C THR A 114 -11.81 1.96 16.56
N SER A 115 -10.86 2.91 16.52
CA SER A 115 -11.13 4.35 16.62
C SER A 115 -11.10 5.08 15.28
N ARG A 116 -10.57 4.46 14.20
CA ARG A 116 -10.43 5.14 12.91
C ARG A 116 -11.77 5.41 12.23
N SER A 117 -11.82 6.50 11.48
CA SER A 117 -12.80 6.74 10.44
C SER A 117 -12.21 6.46 9.05
N THR A 118 -13.06 6.41 8.03
CA THR A 118 -12.63 6.34 6.63
C THR A 118 -13.00 7.60 5.87
N ASP A 119 -12.16 7.98 4.93
CA ASP A 119 -12.40 9.04 3.96
C ASP A 119 -13.08 8.52 2.68
N ILE A 120 -13.21 7.19 2.54
CA ILE A 120 -13.92 6.58 1.42
C ILE A 120 -15.37 6.37 1.83
N PRO A 121 -16.35 7.05 1.18
CA PRO A 121 -17.75 6.88 1.50
C PRO A 121 -18.21 5.43 1.38
N ASP A 122 -19.01 4.98 2.34
CA ASP A 122 -19.62 3.64 2.41
C ASP A 122 -18.63 2.46 2.54
N LEU A 123 -17.33 2.73 2.71
CA LEU A 123 -16.35 1.67 2.95
C LEU A 123 -16.56 1.04 4.33
N ARG A 124 -16.85 -0.26 4.35
CA ARG A 124 -16.91 -1.03 5.59
C ARG A 124 -15.51 -1.23 6.16
N LEU A 125 -15.28 -0.74 7.36
CA LEU A 125 -14.03 -0.98 8.08
C LEU A 125 -14.05 -2.35 8.77
N PRO A 126 -12.96 -3.15 8.70
CA PRO A 126 -12.90 -4.43 9.38
C PRO A 126 -12.81 -4.25 10.90
N ALA A 127 -13.44 -5.16 11.63
CA ALA A 127 -13.27 -5.29 13.08
C ALA A 127 -11.87 -5.83 13.43
N TRP A 128 -11.43 -5.67 14.68
CA TRP A 128 -10.13 -6.17 15.13
C TRP A 128 -9.94 -7.67 14.89
N SER A 129 -10.96 -8.49 15.16
CA SER A 129 -10.93 -9.93 14.91
C SER A 129 -10.71 -10.28 13.42
N GLU A 130 -11.26 -9.47 12.51
CA GLU A 130 -11.09 -9.65 11.06
C GLU A 130 -9.67 -9.21 10.60
N VAL A 131 -9.07 -8.25 11.29
CA VAL A 131 -7.70 -7.81 11.00
C VAL A 131 -6.69 -8.87 11.42
N VAL A 132 -6.78 -9.39 12.66
CA VAL A 132 -5.84 -10.38 13.19
C VAL A 132 -6.04 -11.78 12.64
N GLY A 133 -7.26 -12.11 12.20
CA GLY A 133 -7.59 -13.39 11.57
C GLY A 133 -7.40 -13.39 10.05
N ARG A 134 -6.95 -12.29 9.46
CA ARG A 134 -6.72 -12.20 8.01
C ARG A 134 -5.54 -13.08 7.62
N GLU A 135 -5.72 -13.85 6.55
CA GLU A 135 -4.61 -14.50 5.88
C GLU A 135 -3.62 -13.42 5.41
N TYR A 136 -2.37 -13.52 5.86
CA TYR A 136 -1.32 -12.58 5.52
C TYR A 136 0.00 -13.35 5.44
N GLU A 137 0.42 -13.65 4.21
CA GLU A 137 1.64 -14.40 3.94
C GLU A 137 2.88 -13.57 4.30
N PRO A 138 3.91 -14.17 4.91
CA PRO A 138 5.18 -13.49 5.17
C PRO A 138 5.77 -12.88 3.90
N TRP A 139 6.49 -11.78 4.07
CA TRP A 139 7.29 -11.20 3.00
C TRP A 139 8.63 -11.91 2.95
N GLU A 140 8.84 -12.72 1.92
CA GLU A 140 10.04 -13.56 1.81
C GLU A 140 11.22 -12.86 1.12
N ARG A 141 10.92 -11.83 0.30
CA ARG A 141 11.96 -11.04 -0.39
C ARG A 141 12.41 -9.88 0.49
N ASP A 142 13.63 -9.39 0.20
CA ASP A 142 14.11 -8.13 0.76
C ASP A 142 13.13 -7.01 0.43
N HIS A 143 12.72 -6.29 1.45
CA HIS A 143 11.78 -5.18 1.37
C HIS A 143 12.04 -4.17 2.49
N ILE A 144 11.53 -2.96 2.33
CA ILE A 144 11.57 -1.94 3.38
C ILE A 144 10.46 -2.24 4.39
N THR A 145 10.81 -2.33 5.67
CA THR A 145 9.81 -2.39 6.76
C THR A 145 9.76 -1.04 7.47
N VAL A 146 8.56 -0.46 7.57
CA VAL A 146 8.28 0.76 8.33
C VAL A 146 7.34 0.43 9.48
N ASP A 147 7.88 0.40 10.69
CA ASP A 147 7.06 0.30 11.91
C ASP A 147 6.58 1.69 12.33
N THR A 148 5.26 1.83 12.46
CA THR A 148 4.61 3.09 12.84
C THR A 148 4.23 3.18 14.31
N ALA A 149 4.48 2.14 15.11
CA ALA A 149 4.17 2.14 16.54
C ALA A 149 4.96 3.23 17.26
N GLY A 150 4.29 4.04 18.05
CA GLY A 150 4.90 5.14 18.81
C GLY A 150 5.50 6.26 17.95
N ARG A 151 5.25 6.30 16.64
CA ARG A 151 5.82 7.31 15.74
C ARG A 151 4.75 8.28 15.23
N THR A 152 5.17 9.52 15.00
CA THR A 152 4.35 10.46 14.22
C THR A 152 4.39 10.08 12.73
N PRO A 153 3.37 10.47 11.95
CA PRO A 153 3.38 10.25 10.51
C PRO A 153 4.61 10.81 9.79
N GLU A 154 5.10 11.97 10.23
CA GLU A 154 6.28 12.64 9.67
C GLU A 154 7.55 11.84 9.96
N ALA A 155 7.71 11.32 11.19
CA ALA A 155 8.86 10.49 11.54
C ALA A 155 8.88 9.17 10.76
N ALA A 156 7.71 8.58 10.50
CA ALA A 156 7.59 7.39 9.65
C ALA A 156 7.92 7.70 8.18
N LEU A 157 7.52 8.88 7.69
CA LEU A 157 7.86 9.34 6.34
C LEU A 157 9.37 9.52 6.16
N GLU A 158 10.03 10.21 7.09
CA GLU A 158 11.48 10.42 6.99
C GLU A 158 12.25 9.08 7.02
N ALA A 159 11.86 8.15 7.89
CA ALA A 159 12.44 6.80 7.91
C ALA A 159 12.26 6.06 6.57
N LEU A 160 11.08 6.18 5.94
CA LEU A 160 10.82 5.59 4.64
C LEU A 160 11.66 6.24 3.54
N LEU A 161 11.77 7.56 3.51
CA LEU A 161 12.58 8.28 2.52
C LEU A 161 14.05 7.89 2.60
N GLU A 162 14.62 7.80 3.80
CA GLU A 162 16.00 7.33 4.01
C GLU A 162 16.19 5.88 3.51
N ALA A 163 15.23 5.00 3.75
CA ALA A 163 15.30 3.62 3.29
C ALA A 163 15.22 3.52 1.76
N LEU A 164 14.35 4.31 1.11
CA LEU A 164 14.24 4.36 -0.35
C LEU A 164 15.52 4.85 -1.03
N ILE A 165 16.25 5.80 -0.40
CA ILE A 165 17.54 6.27 -0.89
C ILE A 165 18.59 5.16 -0.78
N ARG A 166 18.71 4.51 0.39
CA ARG A 166 19.67 3.39 0.59
C ARG A 166 19.48 2.25 -0.39
N GLU A 167 18.23 1.85 -0.68
CA GLU A 167 17.96 0.85 -1.70
C GLU A 167 18.36 1.31 -3.11
N GLY A 168 18.24 2.62 -3.40
CA GLY A 168 18.64 3.21 -4.68
C GLY A 168 20.14 3.12 -4.92
N ASP A 169 20.93 3.38 -3.90
CA ASP A 169 22.40 3.38 -3.97
C ASP A 169 22.98 1.97 -4.05
N GLY A 170 22.32 0.96 -3.47
CA GLY A 170 22.74 -0.45 -3.49
C GLY A 170 22.61 -1.15 -4.84
N HIS A 171 21.91 -0.57 -5.81
CA HIS A 171 21.72 -1.16 -7.16
C HIS A 171 22.69 -0.60 -8.22
N LEU A 172 23.61 0.27 -7.82
CA LEU A 172 24.65 0.86 -8.70
C LEU A 172 26.03 0.22 -8.54
N SER A 173 26.12 -0.92 -7.84
CA SER A 173 27.40 -1.61 -7.57
C SER A 173 27.53 -2.88 -8.37
#